data_7c0d4900df03ca054bddd1a4a119dae9
#
_entry.id   7c0d4900df03ca054bddd1a4a119dae9
#
_cell.length_a   1.000
_cell.length_b   1.000
_cell.length_c   1.000
_cell.angle_alpha   90.00
_cell.angle_beta   90.00
_cell.angle_gamma   90.00
#
_symmetry.space_group_name_H-M   'P 1'
#
loop_
_entity.id
_entity.type
_entity.pdbx_description
1 polymer ?
#
loop_
_entity_poly.entity_id
_entity_poly.type
_entity_poly.pdbx_seq_one_letter_code
_entity_poly.pdbx_strand_id
1 'polypeptide(L)'
;MDILIVTPRADFWNGLNGVFEKRGASVRTACAMPEALASLKEKKAALAVLDLFGGEAWNGAEHADAMKKAVISILMQDAMTNTASVCGMGEETFHDAMEGLGMINDLPAQPSEADVEDLMSRLRVILGQA
;
A
#
# COMPACT_ATOMS: atom_id res chain seq x y z
N MET A 1 -4.24 14.24 -5.21
CA MET A 1 -3.35 13.14 -4.79
C MET A 1 -4.02 11.82 -5.13
N ASP A 2 -3.31 10.96 -5.84
CA ASP A 2 -3.85 9.68 -6.28
C ASP A 2 -3.30 8.52 -5.47
N ILE A 3 -4.19 7.64 -5.02
CA ILE A 3 -3.86 6.44 -4.26
C ILE A 3 -4.29 5.23 -5.09
N LEU A 4 -3.38 4.29 -5.29
CA LEU A 4 -3.68 3.01 -5.93
C LEU A 4 -3.69 1.93 -4.84
N ILE A 5 -4.77 1.15 -4.77
CA ILE A 5 -4.85 0.01 -3.86
C ILE A 5 -4.85 -1.25 -4.69
N VAL A 6 -3.83 -2.09 -4.50
CA VAL A 6 -3.72 -3.39 -5.16
C VAL A 6 -4.32 -4.41 -4.23
N THR A 7 -5.49 -4.97 -4.58
CA THR A 7 -6.26 -5.80 -3.68
C THR A 7 -7.16 -6.79 -4.42
N PRO A 8 -7.25 -8.04 -3.96
CA PRO A 8 -8.25 -8.99 -4.47
C PRO A 8 -9.63 -8.79 -3.83
N ARG A 9 -9.75 -7.83 -2.88
CA ARG A 9 -11.00 -7.58 -2.13
C ARG A 9 -11.40 -6.10 -2.20
N ALA A 10 -11.65 -5.60 -3.40
CA ALA A 10 -12.02 -4.20 -3.61
C ALA A 10 -13.22 -3.77 -2.74
N ASP A 11 -14.20 -4.65 -2.53
CA ASP A 11 -15.38 -4.35 -1.71
C ASP A 11 -15.02 -4.00 -0.26
N PHE A 12 -14.01 -4.66 0.29
CA PHE A 12 -13.51 -4.33 1.64
C PHE A 12 -13.03 -2.87 1.69
N TRP A 13 -12.25 -2.47 0.69
CA TRP A 13 -11.68 -1.12 0.66
C TRP A 13 -12.69 -0.03 0.36
N ASN A 14 -13.81 -0.36 -0.29
CA ASN A 14 -14.88 0.61 -0.50
C ASN A 14 -15.37 1.22 0.82
N GLY A 15 -15.36 0.45 1.88
CA GLY A 15 -15.73 0.93 3.21
C GLY A 15 -14.72 1.91 3.83
N LEU A 16 -13.49 1.96 3.29
CA LEU A 16 -12.41 2.81 3.78
C LEU A 16 -12.09 3.98 2.84
N ASN A 17 -12.66 3.99 1.63
CA ASN A 17 -12.37 5.03 0.64
C ASN A 17 -12.66 6.44 1.15
N GLY A 18 -13.70 6.60 1.95
CA GLY A 18 -14.06 7.89 2.52
C GLY A 18 -12.96 8.50 3.39
N VAL A 19 -12.15 7.67 4.03
CA VAL A 19 -11.03 8.14 4.87
C VAL A 19 -9.97 8.80 4.00
N PHE A 20 -9.63 8.17 2.86
CA PHE A 20 -8.69 8.75 1.90
C PHE A 20 -9.26 10.04 1.29
N GLU A 21 -10.52 10.02 0.89
CA GLU A 21 -11.17 11.15 0.23
C GLU A 21 -11.25 12.39 1.12
N LYS A 22 -11.48 12.21 2.41
CA LYS A 22 -11.46 13.32 3.40
C LYS A 22 -10.11 14.02 3.45
N ARG A 23 -9.04 13.32 3.11
CA ARG A 23 -7.68 13.86 3.08
C ARG A 23 -7.30 14.39 1.70
N GLY A 24 -8.27 14.52 0.79
CA GLY A 24 -8.04 15.08 -0.55
C GLY A 24 -7.48 14.08 -1.55
N ALA A 25 -7.58 12.80 -1.29
CA ALA A 25 -7.07 11.76 -2.17
C ALA A 25 -8.18 11.19 -3.06
N SER A 26 -7.79 10.80 -4.28
CA SER A 26 -8.62 10.00 -5.18
C SER A 26 -8.11 8.57 -5.14
N VAL A 27 -9.00 7.61 -4.97
CA VAL A 27 -8.64 6.20 -4.84
C VAL A 27 -9.04 5.42 -6.07
N ARG A 28 -8.13 4.59 -6.57
CA ARG A 28 -8.44 3.59 -7.59
C ARG A 28 -7.87 2.25 -7.16
N THR A 29 -8.47 1.17 -7.69
CA THR A 29 -8.06 -0.19 -7.30
C THR A 29 -7.57 -0.98 -8.51
N ALA A 30 -6.72 -1.97 -8.24
CA ALA A 30 -6.31 -2.98 -9.21
C ALA A 30 -6.36 -4.33 -8.48
N CYS A 31 -6.80 -5.38 -9.17
CA CYS A 31 -7.00 -6.67 -8.50
C CYS A 31 -5.72 -7.52 -8.41
N ALA A 32 -4.69 -7.18 -9.18
CA ALA A 32 -3.42 -7.90 -9.17
C ALA A 32 -2.30 -7.01 -9.68
N MET A 33 -1.06 -7.43 -9.49
CA MET A 33 0.12 -6.65 -9.88
C MET A 33 0.18 -6.26 -11.36
N PRO A 34 -0.15 -7.15 -12.33
CA PRO A 34 -0.12 -6.73 -13.74
C PRO A 34 -1.05 -5.56 -14.03
N GLU A 35 -2.26 -5.56 -13.47
CA GLU A 35 -3.21 -4.46 -13.60
C GLU A 35 -2.70 -3.20 -12.91
N ALA A 36 -2.07 -3.37 -11.74
CA ALA A 36 -1.50 -2.27 -10.98
C ALA A 36 -0.40 -1.56 -11.77
N LEU A 37 0.51 -2.31 -12.37
CA LEU A 37 1.61 -1.75 -13.16
C LEU A 37 1.08 -1.02 -14.40
N ALA A 38 0.06 -1.57 -15.07
CA ALA A 38 -0.58 -0.91 -16.20
C ALA A 38 -1.24 0.40 -15.76
N SER A 39 -1.91 0.41 -14.62
CA SER A 39 -2.54 1.60 -14.06
C SER A 39 -1.52 2.70 -13.76
N LEU A 40 -0.38 2.33 -13.16
CA LEU A 40 0.68 3.29 -12.83
C LEU A 40 1.34 3.85 -14.09
N LYS A 41 1.41 3.06 -15.16
CA LYS A 41 1.95 3.52 -16.44
C LYS A 41 1.08 4.59 -17.07
N GLU A 42 -0.24 4.47 -16.93
CA GLU A 42 -1.18 5.44 -17.45
C GLU A 42 -1.25 6.71 -16.59
N LYS A 43 -1.23 6.54 -15.29
CA LYS A 43 -1.35 7.65 -14.34
C LYS A 43 -0.57 7.36 -13.06
N LYS A 44 0.33 8.26 -12.71
CA LYS A 44 1.13 8.14 -11.50
C LYS A 44 0.24 8.16 -10.25
N ALA A 45 0.70 7.50 -9.19
CA ALA A 45 0.09 7.53 -7.87
C ALA A 45 1.10 8.02 -6.85
N ALA A 46 0.63 8.76 -5.86
CA ALA A 46 1.47 9.20 -4.75
C ALA A 46 1.78 8.04 -3.82
N LEU A 47 0.86 7.08 -3.73
CA LEU A 47 0.96 5.92 -2.85
C LEU A 47 0.33 4.70 -3.51
N ALA A 48 0.99 3.55 -3.41
CA ALA A 48 0.43 2.25 -3.73
C ALA A 48 0.29 1.45 -2.43
N VAL A 49 -0.93 1.06 -2.10
CA VAL A 49 -1.24 0.21 -0.95
C VAL A 49 -1.33 -1.22 -1.44
N LEU A 50 -0.49 -2.09 -0.90
CA LEU A 50 -0.34 -3.46 -1.38
C LEU A 50 -1.04 -4.44 -0.45
N ASP A 51 -2.32 -4.71 -0.75
CA ASP A 51 -3.16 -5.68 -0.05
C ASP A 51 -3.20 -6.97 -0.87
N LEU A 52 -2.04 -7.63 -1.00
CA LEU A 52 -1.87 -8.74 -1.92
C LEU A 52 -2.51 -10.05 -1.44
N PHE A 53 -2.71 -10.19 -0.14
CA PHE A 53 -3.11 -11.46 0.47
C PHE A 53 -4.56 -11.48 0.95
N GLY A 54 -5.32 -10.42 0.67
CA GLY A 54 -6.75 -10.37 0.91
C GLY A 54 -7.17 -10.54 2.38
N GLY A 55 -6.32 -10.15 3.31
CA GLY A 55 -6.61 -10.26 4.74
C GLY A 55 -6.15 -11.56 5.38
N GLU A 56 -5.42 -12.42 4.65
CA GLU A 56 -4.81 -13.59 5.24
C GLU A 56 -3.82 -13.20 6.34
N ALA A 57 -3.69 -14.04 7.35
CA ALA A 57 -2.69 -13.85 8.40
C ALA A 57 -1.28 -13.89 7.80
N TRP A 58 -0.38 -13.11 8.38
CA TRP A 58 1.02 -13.06 7.96
C TRP A 58 1.63 -14.47 7.93
N ASN A 59 2.19 -14.85 6.78
CA ASN A 59 2.81 -16.16 6.54
C ASN A 59 4.29 -16.00 6.20
N GLY A 60 5.05 -15.41 7.11
CA GLY A 60 6.51 -15.39 7.09
C GLY A 60 7.15 -15.18 5.71
N ALA A 61 8.02 -16.13 5.34
CA ALA A 61 8.87 -15.99 4.16
C ALA A 61 8.12 -15.89 2.83
N GLU A 62 6.99 -16.58 2.67
CA GLU A 62 6.23 -16.54 1.42
C GLU A 62 5.65 -15.15 1.17
N HIS A 63 5.00 -14.57 2.20
CA HIS A 63 4.44 -13.24 2.09
C HIS A 63 5.53 -12.19 1.93
N ALA A 64 6.64 -12.33 2.65
CA ALA A 64 7.77 -11.41 2.55
C ALA A 64 8.33 -11.38 1.14
N ASP A 65 8.56 -12.54 0.54
CA ASP A 65 9.11 -12.65 -0.81
C ASP A 65 8.17 -12.03 -1.85
N ALA A 66 6.89 -12.37 -1.79
CA ALA A 66 5.89 -11.81 -2.71
C ALA A 66 5.78 -10.29 -2.57
N MET A 67 5.79 -9.78 -1.34
CA MET A 67 5.71 -8.34 -1.09
C MET A 67 6.94 -7.61 -1.62
N LYS A 68 8.13 -8.14 -1.38
CA LYS A 68 9.37 -7.55 -1.91
C LYS A 68 9.35 -7.45 -3.43
N LYS A 69 8.94 -8.51 -4.11
CA LYS A 69 8.84 -8.52 -5.57
C LYS A 69 7.85 -7.47 -6.07
N ALA A 70 6.72 -7.35 -5.40
CA ALA A 70 5.70 -6.36 -5.76
C ALA A 70 6.22 -4.93 -5.60
N VAL A 71 6.86 -4.63 -4.48
CA VAL A 71 7.43 -3.30 -4.21
C VAL A 71 8.50 -2.96 -5.24
N ILE A 72 9.40 -3.89 -5.52
CA ILE A 72 10.46 -3.67 -6.50
C ILE A 72 9.87 -3.39 -7.89
N SER A 73 8.84 -4.14 -8.29
CA SER A 73 8.16 -3.92 -9.57
C SER A 73 7.56 -2.51 -9.68
N ILE A 74 6.96 -2.03 -8.59
CA ILE A 74 6.40 -0.68 -8.54
C ILE A 74 7.51 0.37 -8.64
N LEU A 75 8.60 0.20 -7.88
CA LEU A 75 9.71 1.14 -7.89
C LEU A 75 10.40 1.19 -9.26
N MET A 76 10.45 0.07 -9.98
CA MET A 76 10.98 0.04 -11.33
C MET A 76 10.08 0.75 -12.32
N GLN A 77 8.77 0.73 -12.09
CA GLN A 77 7.80 1.46 -12.92
C GLN A 77 7.84 2.97 -12.62
N ASP A 78 7.90 3.34 -11.34
CA ASP A 78 8.00 4.73 -10.88
C ASP A 78 8.63 4.76 -9.49
N ALA A 79 9.89 5.14 -9.42
CA ALA A 79 10.65 5.19 -8.17
C ALA A 79 10.12 6.23 -7.17
N MET A 80 9.28 7.16 -7.62
CA MET A 80 8.70 8.20 -6.75
C MET A 80 7.38 7.79 -6.10
N THR A 81 6.81 6.66 -6.49
CA THR A 81 5.59 6.14 -5.86
C THR A 81 5.94 5.57 -4.48
N ASN A 82 5.31 6.09 -3.44
CA ASN A 82 5.44 5.54 -2.10
C ASN A 82 4.64 4.25 -1.99
N THR A 83 5.05 3.36 -1.10
CA THR A 83 4.40 2.06 -0.92
C THR A 83 4.09 1.78 0.54
N ALA A 84 3.01 1.04 0.77
CA ALA A 84 2.63 0.53 2.07
C ALA A 84 2.07 -0.88 1.89
N SER A 85 2.35 -1.76 2.84
CA SER A 85 1.85 -3.13 2.81
C SER A 85 0.65 -3.32 3.74
N VAL A 86 -0.10 -4.41 3.54
CA VAL A 86 -1.24 -4.79 4.38
C VAL A 86 -1.06 -6.25 4.78
N CYS A 87 -0.17 -6.49 5.72
CA CYS A 87 0.21 -7.86 6.12
C CYS A 87 0.06 -8.13 7.61
N GLY A 88 0.12 -7.08 8.45
CA GLY A 88 0.09 -7.26 9.89
C GLY A 88 1.29 -8.02 10.42
N MET A 89 2.47 -7.78 9.82
CA MET A 89 3.68 -8.51 10.19
C MET A 89 4.34 -8.00 11.48
N GLY A 90 3.90 -6.85 11.97
CA GLY A 90 4.50 -6.22 13.15
C GLY A 90 5.71 -5.35 12.78
N GLU A 91 6.00 -4.37 13.63
CA GLU A 91 7.00 -3.35 13.34
C GLU A 91 8.40 -3.92 13.16
N GLU A 92 8.82 -4.80 14.06
CA GLU A 92 10.16 -5.39 13.99
C GLU A 92 10.34 -6.25 12.74
N THR A 93 9.37 -7.11 12.45
CA THR A 93 9.40 -7.94 11.24
C THR A 93 9.39 -7.08 9.99
N PHE A 94 8.60 -6.00 10.00
CA PHE A 94 8.53 -5.07 8.86
C PHE A 94 9.90 -4.45 8.57
N HIS A 95 10.57 -3.94 9.60
CA HIS A 95 11.91 -3.36 9.43
C HIS A 95 12.91 -4.37 8.90
N ASP A 96 12.92 -5.58 9.46
CA ASP A 96 13.87 -6.62 9.04
C ASP A 96 13.58 -7.15 7.63
N ALA A 97 12.31 -7.45 7.33
CA ALA A 97 11.95 -8.06 6.06
C ALA A 97 11.96 -7.07 4.88
N MET A 98 11.61 -5.80 5.14
CA MET A 98 11.42 -4.79 4.10
C MET A 98 12.51 -3.72 4.10
N GLU A 99 13.63 -3.98 4.74
CA GLU A 99 14.76 -3.06 4.80
C GLU A 99 15.22 -2.66 3.39
N GLY A 100 15.47 -1.37 3.20
CA GLY A 100 15.99 -0.86 1.94
C GLY A 100 14.95 -0.62 0.85
N LEU A 101 13.67 -0.96 1.08
CA LEU A 101 12.63 -0.77 0.08
C LEU A 101 11.91 0.58 0.16
N GLY A 102 12.18 1.37 1.21
CA GLY A 102 11.61 2.70 1.35
C GLY A 102 10.10 2.73 1.58
N MET A 103 9.54 1.63 2.08
CA MET A 103 8.11 1.56 2.37
C MET A 103 7.73 2.43 3.56
N ILE A 104 6.53 3.03 3.50
CA ILE A 104 6.04 3.91 4.56
C ILE A 104 5.66 3.13 5.81
N ASN A 105 4.86 2.08 5.66
CA ASN A 105 4.24 1.39 6.78
C ASN A 105 3.72 0.02 6.37
N ASP A 106 3.42 -0.81 7.37
CA ASP A 106 2.68 -2.06 7.22
C ASP A 106 1.39 -1.94 8.02
N LEU A 107 0.25 -2.03 7.33
CA LEU A 107 -1.06 -1.99 7.97
C LEU A 107 -1.44 -3.38 8.49
N PRO A 108 -2.30 -3.48 9.51
CA PRO A 108 -2.86 -4.77 9.93
C PRO A 108 -3.55 -5.47 8.76
N ALA A 109 -3.64 -6.80 8.81
CA ALA A 109 -4.32 -7.58 7.77
C ALA A 109 -5.79 -7.16 7.58
N GLN A 110 -6.42 -6.66 8.63
CA GLN A 110 -7.78 -6.09 8.59
C GLN A 110 -7.69 -4.63 9.06
N PRO A 111 -7.26 -3.70 8.19
CA PRO A 111 -7.07 -2.32 8.61
C PRO A 111 -8.38 -1.62 8.95
N SER A 112 -8.30 -0.75 9.94
CA SER A 112 -9.41 0.10 10.37
C SER A 112 -9.29 1.50 9.79
N GLU A 113 -10.30 2.33 10.01
CA GLU A 113 -10.24 3.75 9.64
C GLU A 113 -9.04 4.44 10.29
N ALA A 114 -8.78 4.14 11.57
CA ALA A 114 -7.64 4.71 12.29
C ALA A 114 -6.30 4.35 11.64
N ASP A 115 -6.18 3.12 11.15
CA ASP A 115 -4.97 2.68 10.47
C ASP A 115 -4.75 3.45 9.18
N VAL A 116 -5.81 3.69 8.41
CA VAL A 116 -5.74 4.48 7.17
C VAL A 116 -5.44 5.95 7.47
N GLU A 117 -6.03 6.50 8.53
CA GLU A 117 -5.73 7.88 8.99
C GLU A 117 -4.24 8.03 9.31
N ASP A 118 -3.66 7.08 10.04
CA ASP A 118 -2.24 7.09 10.37
C ASP A 118 -1.38 7.02 9.11
N LEU A 119 -1.73 6.14 8.17
CA LEU A 119 -1.02 6.02 6.90
C LEU A 119 -1.04 7.35 6.14
N MET A 120 -2.19 7.98 6.05
CA MET A 120 -2.31 9.26 5.34
C MET A 120 -1.52 10.37 6.02
N SER A 121 -1.46 10.37 7.35
CA SER A 121 -0.66 11.34 8.09
C SER A 121 0.84 11.17 7.79
N ARG A 122 1.31 9.94 7.74
CA ARG A 122 2.70 9.62 7.39
C ARG A 122 3.02 10.04 5.96
N LEU A 123 2.12 9.77 5.03
CA LEU A 123 2.29 10.15 3.63
C LEU A 123 2.41 11.67 3.48
N ARG A 124 1.58 12.43 4.17
CA ARG A 124 1.62 13.89 4.10
C ARG A 124 2.95 14.45 4.57
N VAL A 125 3.51 13.89 5.63
CA VAL A 125 4.84 14.30 6.12
C VAL A 125 5.90 14.03 5.04
N ILE A 126 5.87 12.85 4.43
CA ILE A 126 6.82 12.48 3.37
C ILE A 126 6.72 13.43 2.17
N LEU A 127 5.50 13.80 1.80
CA LEU A 127 5.25 14.71 0.69
C LEU A 127 5.48 16.19 1.04
N GLY A 128 5.83 16.50 2.29
CA GLY A 128 6.05 17.86 2.73
C GLY A 128 4.77 18.68 2.90
N GLN A 129 3.63 18.02 3.12
CA GLN A 129 2.31 18.62 3.24
C GLN A 129 1.79 18.64 4.67
N ALA A 130 2.64 18.53 5.63
CA ALA A 130 2.28 18.44 7.04
C ALA A 130 1.47 19.63 7.56
#